data_fcf9ffae4dbbee396b5b6e1a94e34e55
#
_entry.id   fcf9ffae4dbbee396b5b6e1a94e34e55
#
_cell.length_a   1.000
_cell.length_b   1.000
_cell.length_c   1.000
_cell.angle_alpha   90.00
_cell.angle_beta   90.00
_cell.angle_gamma   90.00
#
_symmetry.space_group_name_H-M   'P 1'
#
loop_
_entity.id
_entity.type
_entity.pdbx_description
1 polymer ?
#
loop_
_entity_poly.entity_id
_entity_poly.type
_entity_poly.pdbx_seq_one_letter_code
_entity_poly.pdbx_strand_id
1 'polypeptide(L)'
;MPVERVLKQHGHILANADALETLVSGPWPARIDGLGFRRWMFTRDLMLHFAKMEGQVYGPLMDDVGGDAASVASRASAETAAVVADFREHITRWYGLPSEAQWETYSRAIRWLLGRIRERLEGEAIEIVPLLSRLPVNDDGACPGKPDHRYVADAWEIRELIFGTAIPAVGNDTEQDSPEAA
;
A
#
# COMPACT_ATOMS: atom_id res chain seq x y z
N MET A 1 3.36 19.51 2.48
CA MET A 1 3.74 18.98 1.14
C MET A 1 2.95 19.73 0.08
N PRO A 2 3.57 20.27 -0.99
CA PRO A 2 2.84 21.02 -2.01
C PRO A 2 1.76 20.14 -2.68
N VAL A 3 0.59 20.72 -2.95
CA VAL A 3 -0.56 20.05 -3.61
C VAL A 3 -0.14 19.31 -4.89
N GLU A 4 0.62 20.01 -5.75
CA GLU A 4 1.10 19.43 -7.01
C GLU A 4 1.91 18.13 -6.82
N ARG A 5 2.67 18.04 -5.72
CA ARG A 5 3.48 16.85 -5.43
C ARG A 5 2.60 15.66 -5.05
N VAL A 6 1.53 15.88 -4.27
CA VAL A 6 0.55 14.83 -3.92
C VAL A 6 -0.13 14.35 -5.18
N LEU A 7 -0.70 15.25 -5.98
CA LEU A 7 -1.40 14.89 -7.20
C LEU A 7 -0.51 14.20 -8.22
N LYS A 8 0.76 14.61 -8.33
CA LYS A 8 1.75 13.92 -9.17
C LYS A 8 2.02 12.50 -8.68
N GLN A 9 2.11 12.27 -7.36
CA GLN A 9 2.26 10.93 -6.80
C GLN A 9 1.02 10.07 -7.08
N HIS A 10 -0.19 10.61 -6.90
CA HIS A 10 -1.43 9.92 -7.28
C HIS A 10 -1.39 9.50 -8.75
N GLY A 11 -1.03 10.41 -9.66
CA GLY A 11 -0.90 10.08 -11.09
C GLY A 11 0.05 8.92 -11.37
N HIS A 12 1.21 8.86 -10.68
CA HIS A 12 2.16 7.76 -10.84
C HIS A 12 1.62 6.43 -10.29
N ILE A 13 0.95 6.45 -9.13
CA ILE A 13 0.37 5.25 -8.54
C ILE A 13 -0.76 4.72 -9.43
N LEU A 14 -1.64 5.60 -9.90
CA LEU A 14 -2.74 5.24 -10.79
C LEU A 14 -2.23 4.66 -12.12
N ALA A 15 -1.20 5.25 -12.72
CA ALA A 15 -0.59 4.71 -13.94
C ALA A 15 0.01 3.31 -13.73
N ASN A 16 0.63 3.05 -12.57
CA ASN A 16 1.12 1.72 -12.22
C ASN A 16 -0.03 0.73 -11.95
N ALA A 17 -1.14 1.20 -11.34
CA ALA A 17 -2.34 0.40 -11.14
C ALA A 17 -2.97 -0.01 -12.47
N ASP A 18 -3.10 0.92 -13.42
CA ASP A 18 -3.64 0.67 -14.77
C ASP A 18 -2.77 -0.32 -15.56
N ALA A 19 -1.44 -0.20 -15.44
CA ALA A 19 -0.51 -1.14 -16.06
C ALA A 19 -0.64 -2.55 -15.46
N LEU A 20 -0.82 -2.68 -14.14
CA LEU A 20 -1.10 -3.96 -13.48
C LEU A 20 -2.45 -4.53 -13.92
N GLU A 21 -3.50 -3.72 -13.93
CA GLU A 21 -4.84 -4.14 -14.32
C GLU A 21 -4.87 -4.62 -15.78
N THR A 22 -4.20 -3.90 -16.67
CA THR A 22 -4.05 -4.32 -18.08
C THR A 22 -3.38 -5.69 -18.18
N LEU A 23 -2.30 -5.91 -17.43
CA LEU A 23 -1.58 -7.18 -17.44
C LEU A 23 -2.45 -8.34 -16.94
N VAL A 24 -3.19 -8.13 -15.84
CA VAL A 24 -4.00 -9.20 -15.22
C VAL A 24 -5.37 -9.39 -15.86
N SER A 25 -5.79 -8.50 -16.75
CA SER A 25 -7.03 -8.64 -17.51
C SER A 25 -6.89 -9.54 -18.75
N GLY A 26 -5.66 -9.82 -19.15
CA GLY A 26 -5.35 -10.74 -20.25
C GLY A 26 -5.31 -12.22 -19.81
N PRO A 27 -5.09 -13.13 -20.76
CA PRO A 27 -4.84 -14.52 -20.46
C PRO A 27 -3.54 -14.70 -19.67
N TRP A 28 -3.34 -15.90 -19.14
CA TRP A 28 -2.10 -16.26 -18.46
C TRP A 28 -0.88 -15.81 -19.30
N PRO A 29 0.03 -15.03 -18.72
CA PRO A 29 1.14 -14.46 -19.44
C PRO A 29 2.21 -15.52 -19.75
N ALA A 30 2.73 -15.49 -20.96
CA ALA A 30 3.86 -16.32 -21.37
C ALA A 30 5.15 -15.97 -20.59
N ARG A 31 5.23 -14.76 -20.01
CA ARG A 31 6.37 -14.27 -19.23
C ARG A 31 5.85 -13.60 -17.96
N ILE A 32 5.73 -14.37 -16.90
CA ILE A 32 5.23 -13.92 -15.60
C ILE A 32 6.22 -13.02 -14.83
N ASP A 33 7.51 -13.03 -15.20
CA ASP A 33 8.54 -12.21 -14.55
C ASP A 33 8.20 -10.72 -14.55
N GLY A 34 7.54 -10.24 -15.60
CA GLY A 34 7.07 -8.87 -15.69
C GLY A 34 6.02 -8.51 -14.62
N LEU A 35 5.21 -9.48 -14.17
CA LEU A 35 4.22 -9.28 -13.12
C LEU A 35 4.88 -8.97 -11.76
N GLY A 36 5.90 -9.72 -11.38
CA GLY A 36 6.63 -9.49 -10.13
C GLY A 36 7.22 -8.08 -10.08
N PHE A 37 7.88 -7.65 -11.15
CA PHE A 37 8.43 -6.30 -11.25
C PHE A 37 7.34 -5.21 -11.16
N ARG A 38 6.20 -5.38 -11.86
CA ARG A 38 5.08 -4.42 -11.81
C ARG A 38 4.43 -4.35 -10.44
N ARG A 39 4.24 -5.50 -9.78
CA ARG A 39 3.76 -5.55 -8.40
C ARG A 39 4.68 -4.77 -7.47
N TRP A 40 5.99 -4.97 -7.59
CA TRP A 40 6.96 -4.26 -6.77
C TRP A 40 6.97 -2.75 -7.01
N MET A 41 6.99 -2.30 -8.26
CA MET A 41 6.96 -0.87 -8.58
C MET A 41 5.72 -0.19 -8.00
N PHE A 42 4.55 -0.81 -8.17
CA PHE A 42 3.30 -0.34 -7.60
C PHE A 42 3.36 -0.29 -6.07
N THR A 43 3.81 -1.35 -5.42
CA THR A 43 3.96 -1.44 -3.96
C THR A 43 4.85 -0.34 -3.41
N ARG A 44 6.01 -0.18 -4.00
CA ARG A 44 6.98 0.84 -3.59
C ARG A 44 6.38 2.24 -3.62
N ASP A 45 5.76 2.59 -4.74
CA ASP A 45 5.21 3.94 -4.93
C ASP A 45 4.03 4.20 -4.00
N LEU A 46 3.17 3.20 -3.79
CA LEU A 46 2.03 3.25 -2.88
C LEU A 46 2.48 3.40 -1.40
N MET A 47 3.39 2.54 -0.93
CA MET A 47 3.84 2.58 0.46
C MET A 47 4.62 3.85 0.79
N LEU A 48 5.45 4.34 -0.14
CA LEU A 48 6.14 5.62 0.02
C LEU A 48 5.17 6.81 0.05
N HIS A 49 4.09 6.75 -0.72
CA HIS A 49 3.04 7.76 -0.66
C HIS A 49 2.35 7.75 0.69
N PHE A 50 1.86 6.61 1.15
CA PHE A 50 1.19 6.48 2.45
C PHE A 50 2.09 6.85 3.63
N ALA A 51 3.39 6.49 3.58
CA ALA A 51 4.36 6.91 4.58
C ALA A 51 4.46 8.45 4.68
N LYS A 52 4.43 9.15 3.55
CA LYS A 52 4.46 10.62 3.53
C LYS A 52 3.14 11.22 3.98
N MET A 53 2.01 10.67 3.54
CA MET A 53 0.70 11.17 3.96
C MET A 53 0.55 11.05 5.48
N GLU A 54 0.92 9.92 6.08
CA GLU A 54 0.83 9.72 7.52
C GLU A 54 1.73 10.70 8.29
N GLY A 55 3.01 10.75 7.95
CA GLY A 55 3.99 11.52 8.73
C GLY A 55 4.03 13.01 8.42
N GLN A 56 3.61 13.43 7.23
CA GLN A 56 3.75 14.83 6.77
C GLN A 56 2.40 15.54 6.57
N VAL A 57 1.30 14.81 6.58
CA VAL A 57 -0.02 15.37 6.34
C VAL A 57 -0.99 15.04 7.47
N TYR A 58 -1.31 13.77 7.69
CA TYR A 58 -2.33 13.38 8.68
C TYR A 58 -1.90 13.74 10.09
N GLY A 59 -0.68 13.36 10.52
CA GLY A 59 -0.16 13.72 11.84
C GLY A 59 -0.22 15.22 12.10
N PRO A 60 0.42 16.07 11.29
CA PRO A 60 0.34 17.53 11.46
C PRO A 60 -1.07 18.11 11.38
N LEU A 61 -1.98 17.59 10.55
CA LEU A 61 -3.37 18.05 10.55
C LEU A 61 -4.10 17.72 11.84
N MET A 62 -3.80 16.58 12.46
CA MET A 62 -4.38 16.18 13.74
C MET A 62 -3.82 17.00 14.90
N ASP A 63 -2.52 17.26 14.91
CA ASP A 63 -1.80 17.86 16.03
C ASP A 63 -1.82 19.38 15.98
N ASP A 64 -1.53 19.98 14.82
CA ASP A 64 -1.23 21.40 14.69
C ASP A 64 -2.45 22.24 14.26
N VAL A 65 -3.36 21.66 13.48
CA VAL A 65 -4.51 22.38 12.92
C VAL A 65 -5.76 22.22 13.77
N GLY A 66 -6.01 21.00 14.29
CA GLY A 66 -7.17 20.70 15.12
C GLY A 66 -8.51 20.80 14.40
N GLY A 67 -9.62 20.77 15.19
CA GLY A 67 -10.97 20.98 14.67
C GLY A 67 -11.42 19.99 13.61
N ASP A 68 -12.17 20.47 12.61
CA ASP A 68 -12.69 19.64 11.52
C ASP A 68 -11.58 18.97 10.68
N ALA A 69 -10.44 19.67 10.50
CA ALA A 69 -9.30 19.13 9.78
C ALA A 69 -8.70 17.91 10.50
N ALA A 70 -8.61 17.95 11.83
CA ALA A 70 -8.15 16.80 12.62
C ALA A 70 -9.07 15.60 12.49
N SER A 71 -10.40 15.81 12.50
CA SER A 71 -11.37 14.73 12.32
C SER A 71 -11.26 14.09 10.93
N VAL A 72 -11.13 14.91 9.88
CA VAL A 72 -10.95 14.43 8.51
C VAL A 72 -9.64 13.65 8.37
N ALA A 73 -8.53 14.18 8.91
CA ALA A 73 -7.23 13.52 8.87
C ALA A 73 -7.21 12.19 9.63
N SER A 74 -7.84 12.14 10.82
CA SER A 74 -7.95 10.91 11.62
C SER A 74 -8.73 9.82 10.88
N ARG A 75 -9.85 10.17 10.24
CA ARG A 75 -10.60 9.23 9.41
C ARG A 75 -9.76 8.76 8.22
N ALA A 76 -9.11 9.66 7.52
CA ALA A 76 -8.25 9.37 6.37
C ALA A 76 -7.08 8.43 6.74
N SER A 77 -6.44 8.65 7.89
CA SER A 77 -5.40 7.77 8.43
C SER A 77 -5.94 6.36 8.70
N ALA A 78 -7.11 6.23 9.35
CA ALA A 78 -7.75 4.95 9.62
C ALA A 78 -8.13 4.20 8.33
N GLU A 79 -8.66 4.88 7.33
CA GLU A 79 -9.00 4.31 6.02
C GLU A 79 -7.75 3.87 5.27
N THR A 80 -6.66 4.64 5.32
CA THR A 80 -5.37 4.26 4.75
C THR A 80 -4.83 3.00 5.42
N ALA A 81 -4.88 2.91 6.75
CA ALA A 81 -4.46 1.73 7.49
C ALA A 81 -5.27 0.48 7.09
N ALA A 82 -6.58 0.62 6.86
CA ALA A 82 -7.42 -0.48 6.38
C ALA A 82 -7.03 -0.94 4.97
N VAL A 83 -6.77 -0.02 4.04
CA VAL A 83 -6.30 -0.35 2.68
C VAL A 83 -4.93 -1.04 2.72
N VAL A 84 -4.03 -0.61 3.60
CA VAL A 84 -2.72 -1.26 3.78
C VAL A 84 -2.87 -2.67 4.33
N ALA A 85 -3.80 -2.89 5.26
CA ALA A 85 -4.10 -4.23 5.78
C ALA A 85 -4.62 -5.16 4.67
N ASP A 86 -5.59 -4.71 3.87
CA ASP A 86 -6.10 -5.45 2.70
C ASP A 86 -4.96 -5.78 1.70
N PHE A 87 -4.06 -4.82 1.50
CA PHE A 87 -2.91 -4.98 0.62
C PHE A 87 -1.93 -6.04 1.14
N ARG A 88 -1.59 -6.01 2.43
CA ARG A 88 -0.71 -7.00 3.06
C ARG A 88 -1.31 -8.40 3.03
N GLU A 89 -2.60 -8.53 3.32
CA GLU A 89 -3.31 -9.81 3.19
C GLU A 89 -3.23 -10.36 1.76
N HIS A 90 -3.48 -9.50 0.76
CA HIS A 90 -3.36 -9.88 -0.66
C HIS A 90 -1.96 -10.39 -1.00
N ILE A 91 -0.91 -9.67 -0.59
CA ILE A 91 0.48 -10.06 -0.86
C ILE A 91 0.84 -11.38 -0.17
N THR A 92 0.43 -11.56 1.08
CA THR A 92 0.67 -12.80 1.83
C THR A 92 -0.04 -13.99 1.19
N ARG A 93 -1.30 -13.81 0.79
CA ARG A 93 -2.09 -14.84 0.11
C ARG A 93 -1.48 -15.23 -1.24
N TRP A 94 -0.91 -14.28 -1.95
CA TRP A 94 -0.31 -14.46 -3.27
C TRP A 94 1.21 -14.35 -3.21
N TYR A 95 1.79 -15.09 -2.24
CA TYR A 95 3.23 -15.20 -2.10
C TYR A 95 3.87 -15.65 -3.41
N GLY A 96 4.94 -14.96 -3.83
CA GLY A 96 5.58 -15.18 -5.12
C GLY A 96 4.65 -14.81 -6.29
N LEU A 97 4.65 -15.64 -7.32
CA LEU A 97 3.86 -15.42 -8.54
C LEU A 97 2.75 -16.49 -8.65
N PRO A 98 1.52 -16.12 -9.07
CA PRO A 98 0.44 -17.05 -9.27
C PRO A 98 0.77 -18.05 -10.40
N SER A 99 0.31 -19.29 -10.26
CA SER A 99 0.33 -20.27 -11.33
C SER A 99 -0.79 -20.01 -12.35
N GLU A 100 -0.74 -20.68 -13.51
CA GLU A 100 -1.80 -20.60 -14.53
C GLU A 100 -3.17 -20.98 -13.94
N ALA A 101 -3.24 -22.06 -13.16
CA ALA A 101 -4.47 -22.52 -12.52
C ALA A 101 -5.05 -21.50 -11.50
N GLN A 102 -4.22 -20.63 -10.95
CA GLN A 102 -4.61 -19.59 -9.99
C GLN A 102 -4.95 -18.25 -10.65
N TRP A 103 -4.64 -18.10 -11.96
CA TRP A 103 -4.63 -16.80 -12.63
C TRP A 103 -5.96 -16.05 -12.56
N GLU A 104 -7.07 -16.71 -12.84
CA GLU A 104 -8.39 -16.06 -12.81
C GLU A 104 -8.72 -15.54 -11.40
N THR A 105 -8.46 -16.35 -10.38
CA THR A 105 -8.73 -15.98 -8.99
C THR A 105 -7.82 -14.84 -8.53
N TYR A 106 -6.54 -14.90 -8.90
CA TYR A 106 -5.58 -13.82 -8.66
C TYR A 106 -6.00 -12.52 -9.35
N SER A 107 -6.36 -12.58 -10.64
CA SER A 107 -6.78 -11.43 -11.44
C SER A 107 -8.01 -10.73 -10.87
N ARG A 108 -8.96 -11.49 -10.33
CA ARG A 108 -10.13 -10.94 -9.64
C ARG A 108 -9.75 -10.27 -8.33
N ALA A 109 -8.90 -10.90 -7.54
CA ALA A 109 -8.46 -10.38 -6.26
C ALA A 109 -7.65 -9.08 -6.41
N ILE A 110 -6.70 -9.03 -7.34
CA ILE A 110 -5.90 -7.82 -7.56
C ILE A 110 -6.75 -6.67 -8.10
N ARG A 111 -7.68 -6.91 -9.02
CA ARG A 111 -8.58 -5.86 -9.53
C ARG A 111 -9.46 -5.26 -8.45
N TRP A 112 -9.98 -6.08 -7.54
CA TRP A 112 -10.71 -5.59 -6.37
C TRP A 112 -9.83 -4.68 -5.50
N LEU A 113 -8.61 -5.11 -5.21
CA LEU A 113 -7.66 -4.32 -4.42
C LEU A 113 -7.29 -2.99 -5.09
N LEU A 114 -7.05 -3.00 -6.41
CA LEU A 114 -6.78 -1.78 -7.18
C LEU A 114 -7.96 -0.81 -7.15
N GLY A 115 -9.20 -1.31 -7.15
CA GLY A 115 -10.40 -0.50 -6.96
C GLY A 115 -10.39 0.20 -5.60
N ARG A 116 -10.14 -0.52 -4.51
CA ARG A 116 -10.02 0.03 -3.16
C ARG A 116 -8.97 1.13 -3.03
N ILE A 117 -7.82 0.93 -3.68
CA ILE A 117 -6.73 1.91 -3.68
C ILE A 117 -7.12 3.16 -4.47
N ARG A 118 -7.79 3.03 -5.63
CA ARG A 118 -8.30 4.17 -6.40
C ARG A 118 -9.30 5.00 -5.60
N GLU A 119 -10.26 4.35 -4.95
CA GLU A 119 -11.22 5.02 -4.06
C GLU A 119 -10.52 5.79 -2.94
N ARG A 120 -9.47 5.21 -2.34
CA ARG A 120 -8.71 5.88 -1.28
C ARG A 120 -7.96 7.11 -1.80
N LEU A 121 -7.29 7.03 -2.96
CA LEU A 121 -6.58 8.17 -3.57
C LEU A 121 -7.55 9.27 -4.02
N GLU A 122 -8.73 8.91 -4.51
CA GLU A 122 -9.80 9.87 -4.83
C GLU A 122 -10.30 10.58 -3.57
N GLY A 123 -10.55 9.83 -2.48
CA GLY A 123 -10.91 10.40 -1.19
C GLY A 123 -9.85 11.39 -0.67
N GLU A 124 -8.55 11.07 -0.81
CA GLU A 124 -7.46 12.01 -0.48
C GLU A 124 -7.51 13.28 -1.34
N ALA A 125 -7.75 13.14 -2.64
CA ALA A 125 -7.82 14.29 -3.52
C ALA A 125 -8.99 15.22 -3.16
N ILE A 126 -10.11 14.68 -2.75
CA ILE A 126 -11.33 15.43 -2.40
C ILE A 126 -11.25 16.01 -0.98
N GLU A 127 -10.82 15.24 0.00
CA GLU A 127 -10.96 15.60 1.42
C GLU A 127 -9.67 16.18 2.02
N ILE A 128 -8.50 15.66 1.63
CA ILE A 128 -7.21 16.00 2.24
C ILE A 128 -6.47 17.09 1.47
N VAL A 129 -6.46 17.01 0.14
CA VAL A 129 -5.73 17.98 -0.69
C VAL A 129 -6.16 19.44 -0.41
N PRO A 130 -7.45 19.77 -0.21
CA PRO A 130 -7.85 21.13 0.16
C PRO A 130 -7.30 21.60 1.52
N LEU A 131 -6.99 20.66 2.43
CA LEU A 131 -6.46 20.99 3.75
C LEU A 131 -4.96 21.23 3.77
N LEU A 132 -4.23 20.87 2.71
CA LEU A 132 -2.77 21.04 2.64
C LEU A 132 -2.32 22.49 2.79
N SER A 133 -3.16 23.46 2.40
CA SER A 133 -2.88 24.89 2.58
C SER A 133 -2.87 25.34 4.04
N ARG A 134 -3.41 24.52 4.95
CA ARG A 134 -3.45 24.81 6.39
C ARG A 134 -2.21 24.28 7.13
N LEU A 135 -1.42 23.43 6.46
CA LEU A 135 -0.22 22.87 7.06
C LEU A 135 0.90 23.91 7.15
N PRO A 136 1.67 23.91 8.23
CA PRO A 136 2.89 24.69 8.29
C PRO A 136 3.85 24.20 7.19
N VAL A 137 4.51 25.14 6.55
CA VAL A 137 5.56 24.86 5.57
C VAL A 137 6.87 25.47 6.06
N ASN A 138 7.97 24.77 5.89
CA ASN A 138 9.30 25.30 6.13
C ASN A 138 9.67 26.33 5.05
N ASP A 139 10.76 27.08 5.27
CA ASP A 139 11.25 28.10 4.31
C ASP A 139 11.57 27.52 2.93
N ASP A 140 11.84 26.22 2.82
CA ASP A 140 12.03 25.47 1.57
C ASP A 140 10.73 24.94 0.95
N GLY A 141 9.56 25.28 1.51
CA GLY A 141 8.25 24.82 1.06
C GLY A 141 7.95 23.35 1.38
N ALA A 142 8.75 22.70 2.23
CA ALA A 142 8.48 21.34 2.71
C ALA A 142 7.58 21.37 3.94
N CYS A 143 6.68 20.36 4.07
CA CYS A 143 6.00 20.13 5.34
C CYS A 143 6.97 19.60 6.38
N PRO A 144 6.94 20.13 7.62
CA PRO A 144 7.68 19.54 8.72
C PRO A 144 7.13 18.13 8.97
N GLY A 145 8.01 17.21 9.22
CA GLY A 145 7.64 15.83 9.48
C GLY A 145 8.45 14.85 8.63
N LYS A 146 8.63 13.67 9.17
CA LYS A 146 9.32 12.56 8.48
C LYS A 146 8.29 11.56 7.99
N PRO A 147 8.54 10.89 6.85
CA PRO A 147 7.71 9.76 6.43
C PRO A 147 7.60 8.72 7.53
N ASP A 148 6.43 8.11 7.69
CA ASP A 148 6.25 7.04 8.67
C ASP A 148 7.08 5.81 8.27
N HIS A 149 8.04 5.45 9.11
CA HIS A 149 8.96 4.36 8.85
C HIS A 149 8.28 2.98 8.80
N ARG A 150 7.10 2.82 9.41
CA ARG A 150 6.35 1.55 9.38
C ARG A 150 6.00 1.16 7.95
N TYR A 151 5.46 2.07 7.17
CA TYR A 151 5.12 1.81 5.76
C TYR A 151 6.36 1.56 4.88
N VAL A 152 7.49 2.19 5.21
CA VAL A 152 8.76 1.94 4.49
C VAL A 152 9.29 0.54 4.80
N ALA A 153 9.24 0.11 6.06
CA ALA A 153 9.61 -1.24 6.45
C ALA A 153 8.71 -2.28 5.78
N ASP A 154 7.39 -2.03 5.79
CA ASP A 154 6.40 -2.87 5.10
C ASP A 154 6.72 -3.05 3.61
N ALA A 155 7.17 -1.99 2.93
CA ALA A 155 7.52 -2.08 1.51
C ALA A 155 8.68 -3.06 1.26
N TRP A 156 9.69 -3.12 2.12
CA TRP A 156 10.80 -4.07 2.01
C TRP A 156 10.36 -5.51 2.28
N GLU A 157 9.57 -5.73 3.32
CA GLU A 157 9.00 -7.05 3.62
C GLU A 157 8.15 -7.56 2.45
N ILE A 158 7.29 -6.71 1.91
CA ILE A 158 6.44 -7.04 0.75
C ILE A 158 7.28 -7.36 -0.48
N ARG A 159 8.41 -6.66 -0.70
CA ARG A 159 9.32 -6.97 -1.79
C ARG A 159 9.82 -8.42 -1.71
N GLU A 160 10.26 -8.85 -0.54
CA GLU A 160 10.74 -10.21 -0.32
C GLU A 160 9.62 -11.24 -0.59
N LEU A 161 8.39 -10.93 -0.19
CA LEU A 161 7.23 -11.78 -0.47
C LEU A 161 6.90 -11.86 -1.97
N ILE A 162 6.98 -10.75 -2.71
CA ILE A 162 6.69 -10.70 -4.15
C ILE A 162 7.69 -11.55 -4.95
N PHE A 163 8.97 -11.48 -4.60
CA PHE A 163 10.02 -12.19 -5.32
C PHE A 163 10.30 -13.59 -4.79
N GLY A 164 9.59 -14.01 -3.74
CA GLY A 164 9.76 -15.34 -3.17
C GLY A 164 11.07 -15.54 -2.43
N THR A 165 11.69 -14.46 -1.95
CA THR A 165 12.96 -14.51 -1.23
C THR A 165 12.76 -14.60 0.28
N ALA A 166 11.61 -14.17 0.80
CA ALA A 166 11.23 -14.37 2.20
C ALA A 166 10.80 -15.83 2.43
N ILE A 167 11.36 -16.48 3.43
CA ILE A 167 10.85 -17.74 3.94
C ILE A 167 9.66 -17.36 4.86
N PRO A 168 8.40 -17.71 4.55
CA PRO A 168 7.32 -17.49 5.49
C PRO A 168 7.68 -18.16 6.81
N ALA A 169 7.50 -17.46 7.93
CA ALA A 169 7.67 -18.04 9.24
C ALA A 169 6.72 -19.26 9.33
N VAL A 170 7.28 -20.45 9.21
CA VAL A 170 6.54 -21.68 9.42
C VAL A 170 6.13 -21.67 10.88
N GLY A 171 4.83 -21.57 11.12
CA GLY A 171 4.28 -21.74 12.46
C GLY A 171 4.83 -23.06 13.03
N ASN A 172 5.52 -22.97 14.16
CA ASN A 172 5.94 -24.14 14.94
C ASN A 172 4.71 -24.81 15.56
N ASP A 173 3.90 -25.46 14.74
CA ASP A 173 3.00 -26.50 15.21
C ASP A 173 3.82 -27.79 15.36
N THR A 174 4.74 -27.75 16.31
CA THR A 174 5.30 -28.97 16.89
C THR A 174 4.25 -29.50 17.85
N GLU A 175 3.27 -30.17 17.31
CA GLU A 175 2.47 -31.14 18.07
C GLU A 175 3.45 -32.20 18.54
N GLN A 176 3.83 -32.13 19.82
CA GLN A 176 4.56 -33.17 20.54
C GLN A 176 3.59 -34.31 20.73
N ASP A 177 3.58 -35.24 19.79
CA ASP A 177 3.05 -36.56 19.98
C ASP A 177 4.07 -37.35 20.84
N SER A 178 3.82 -37.39 22.14
CA SER A 178 4.57 -38.25 23.07
C SER A 178 4.00 -39.66 22.97
N PRO A 179 4.78 -40.67 22.59
CA PRO A 179 4.32 -42.05 22.74
C PRO A 179 4.37 -42.44 24.21
N GLU A 180 3.19 -42.64 24.75
CA GLU A 180 2.98 -43.27 26.07
C GLU A 180 3.48 -44.70 26.04
N ALA A 181 4.49 -44.99 26.85
CA ALA A 181 5.05 -46.31 27.02
C ALA A 181 4.10 -47.18 27.87
N ALA A 182 3.71 -48.33 27.34
CA ALA A 182 3.19 -49.47 28.09
C ALA A 182 4.21 -50.59 28.12
#